data_8b144e3e3e3d9021b4362fde031711e3
#
_entry.id   8b144e3e3e3d9021b4362fde031711e3
#
_cell.length_a   1.000
_cell.length_b   1.000
_cell.length_c   1.000
_cell.angle_alpha   90.00
_cell.angle_beta   90.00
_cell.angle_gamma   90.00
#
_symmetry.space_group_name_H-M   'P 1'
#
loop_
_entity.id
_entity.type
_entity.pdbx_description
1 polymer ?
#
loop_
_entity_poly.entity_id
_entity_poly.type
_entity_poly.pdbx_seq_one_letter_code
_entity_poly.pdbx_strand_id
1 'polypeptide(L)'
;MKKSVYYFQQRDRQESILKETNIFERVPGNGLWWNKEENQWEKYPHILQHQDSLKNLFSPIRQEVMSYFEEYDIAWWREDDDRYFPTGNLLSSQIHCLNHLFRIRKDPEAVLSIIKAQCKDIVKVLPSPIDWHEYVFEDDQKKKINSYISFEFALDNPHLLQERTCKRGKDCTSVDAFVYAENINGNRILIPIEWKYTESYERDDEYKAKDYVVNKRYKDLASRDYSNLNGWKNEFYWDPLYEFARQTLLMEQIIHEKPKCGAFPIKATDYIHIIVRPDENKEIIDDIKQFKDLVKAEGKKRIIEVDPQELLSPLRGNEKYKDLLTYLETRYWK
;
A
#
# COMPACT_ATOMS: atom_id res chain seq x y z
N MET A 1 19.10 11.48 -1.13
CA MET A 1 18.42 10.39 -1.89
C MET A 1 18.51 10.70 -3.38
N LYS A 2 19.24 9.89 -4.15
CA LYS A 2 19.38 10.11 -5.60
C LYS A 2 18.06 9.71 -6.26
N LYS A 3 17.36 10.71 -6.82
CA LYS A 3 16.08 10.48 -7.47
C LYS A 3 16.29 9.83 -8.84
N SER A 4 15.46 8.84 -9.17
CA SER A 4 15.52 8.09 -10.43
C SER A 4 15.13 8.93 -11.65
N VAL A 5 15.49 8.46 -12.83
CA VAL A 5 14.98 9.06 -14.09
C VAL A 5 13.45 9.00 -14.12
N TYR A 6 12.87 7.90 -13.68
CA TYR A 6 11.42 7.72 -13.60
C TYR A 6 10.76 8.74 -12.65
N TYR A 7 11.37 9.02 -11.49
CA TYR A 7 10.88 10.08 -10.59
C TYR A 7 10.75 11.42 -11.30
N PHE A 8 11.79 11.85 -12.03
CA PHE A 8 11.77 13.13 -12.74
C PHE A 8 10.73 13.16 -13.85
N GLN A 9 10.57 12.08 -14.61
CA GLN A 9 9.53 11.95 -15.64
C GLN A 9 8.12 12.08 -15.04
N GLN A 10 7.85 11.41 -13.92
CA GLN A 10 6.55 11.50 -13.25
C GLN A 10 6.33 12.88 -12.63
N ARG A 11 7.34 13.50 -12.07
CA ARG A 11 7.26 14.87 -11.58
C ARG A 11 6.84 15.82 -12.69
N ASP A 12 7.56 15.81 -13.80
CA ASP A 12 7.30 16.70 -14.93
C ASP A 12 5.89 16.45 -15.52
N ARG A 13 5.46 15.19 -15.56
CA ARG A 13 4.10 14.81 -15.96
C ARG A 13 3.05 15.38 -15.00
N GLN A 14 3.19 15.21 -13.70
CA GLN A 14 2.24 15.71 -12.72
C GLN A 14 2.16 17.24 -12.74
N GLU A 15 3.28 17.94 -12.96
CA GLU A 15 3.31 19.39 -13.15
C GLU A 15 2.57 19.84 -14.42
N SER A 16 2.71 19.10 -15.53
CA SER A 16 1.95 19.35 -16.76
C SER A 16 0.46 19.15 -16.55
N ILE A 17 0.05 18.03 -15.95
CA ILE A 17 -1.35 17.73 -15.63
C ILE A 17 -1.97 18.81 -14.73
N LEU A 18 -1.22 19.27 -13.72
CA LEU A 18 -1.67 20.34 -12.83
C LEU A 18 -1.97 21.65 -13.58
N LYS A 19 -1.18 21.97 -14.60
CA LYS A 19 -1.31 23.19 -15.40
C LYS A 19 -2.35 23.08 -16.51
N GLU A 20 -2.43 21.93 -17.16
CA GLU A 20 -3.12 21.77 -18.45
C GLU A 20 -4.51 21.13 -18.30
N THR A 21 -4.79 20.49 -17.17
CA THR A 21 -6.06 19.78 -16.96
C THR A 21 -6.86 20.37 -15.78
N ASN A 22 -8.10 19.88 -15.62
CA ASN A 22 -8.94 20.27 -14.49
C ASN A 22 -8.98 19.21 -13.38
N ILE A 23 -8.09 18.21 -13.42
CA ILE A 23 -8.07 17.10 -12.43
C ILE A 23 -7.94 17.62 -11.01
N PHE A 24 -7.11 18.64 -10.81
CA PHE A 24 -6.87 19.28 -9.51
C PHE A 24 -7.72 20.54 -9.29
N GLU A 25 -8.82 20.72 -10.05
CA GLU A 25 -9.74 21.87 -9.90
C GLU A 25 -9.02 23.23 -10.04
N ARG A 26 -7.98 23.28 -10.90
CA ARG A 26 -7.18 24.48 -11.19
C ARG A 26 -6.49 25.12 -10.00
N VAL A 27 -6.18 24.35 -8.96
CA VAL A 27 -5.37 24.86 -7.85
C VAL A 27 -3.90 24.97 -8.24
N PRO A 28 -3.17 25.93 -7.67
CA PRO A 28 -1.75 26.07 -7.92
C PRO A 28 -0.95 24.98 -7.21
N GLY A 29 0.19 24.61 -7.78
CA GLY A 29 1.26 23.93 -7.07
C GLY A 29 2.03 24.88 -6.12
N ASN A 30 3.32 24.64 -5.98
CA ASN A 30 4.22 25.38 -5.13
C ASN A 30 3.89 25.29 -3.63
N GLY A 31 3.41 24.12 -3.19
CA GLY A 31 3.32 23.77 -1.79
C GLY A 31 4.70 23.55 -1.17
N LEU A 32 4.75 23.61 0.14
CA LEU A 32 5.98 23.39 0.92
C LEU A 32 6.25 21.91 1.09
N TRP A 33 7.54 21.52 0.97
CA TRP A 33 8.04 20.20 1.28
C TRP A 33 9.42 20.32 1.94
N TRP A 34 9.71 19.43 2.88
CA TRP A 34 10.99 19.43 3.58
C TRP A 34 12.11 18.95 2.67
N ASN A 35 13.08 19.83 2.39
CA ASN A 35 14.31 19.46 1.70
C ASN A 35 15.31 18.92 2.72
N LYS A 36 15.53 17.60 2.71
CA LYS A 36 16.45 16.94 3.67
C LYS A 36 17.91 17.31 3.45
N GLU A 37 18.32 17.65 2.23
CA GLU A 37 19.69 18.01 1.89
C GLU A 37 20.03 19.41 2.39
N GLU A 38 19.10 20.36 2.19
CA GLU A 38 19.25 21.76 2.61
C GLU A 38 18.73 22.02 4.04
N ASN A 39 18.10 21.00 4.66
CA ASN A 39 17.50 21.07 6.00
C ASN A 39 16.55 22.26 6.17
N GLN A 40 15.66 22.49 5.18
CA GLN A 40 14.70 23.59 5.17
C GLN A 40 13.43 23.27 4.38
N TRP A 41 12.37 24.05 4.63
CA TRP A 41 11.15 23.99 3.85
C TRP A 41 11.29 24.74 2.54
N GLU A 42 11.00 24.07 1.41
CA GLU A 42 11.06 24.63 0.07
C GLU A 42 9.76 24.45 -0.68
N LYS A 43 9.52 25.32 -1.67
CA LYS A 43 8.35 25.25 -2.55
C LYS A 43 8.67 24.39 -3.78
N TYR A 44 7.81 23.42 -4.05
CA TYR A 44 7.94 22.56 -5.23
C TYR A 44 6.68 22.63 -6.10
N PRO A 45 6.82 22.74 -7.43
CA PRO A 45 5.69 22.85 -8.36
C PRO A 45 4.72 21.67 -8.29
N HIS A 46 5.20 20.45 -8.03
CA HIS A 46 4.43 19.23 -7.92
C HIS A 46 3.88 18.96 -6.51
N ILE A 47 3.95 19.94 -5.63
CA ILE A 47 3.33 19.86 -4.30
C ILE A 47 2.13 20.81 -4.28
N LEU A 48 0.94 20.32 -3.95
CA LEU A 48 -0.22 21.16 -3.70
C LEU A 48 -0.03 21.92 -2.37
N GLN A 49 -0.60 23.13 -2.29
CA GLN A 49 -0.64 23.83 -1.02
C GLN A 49 -1.47 23.05 0.01
N HIS A 50 -1.17 23.25 1.29
CA HIS A 50 -1.79 22.50 2.38
C HIS A 50 -3.34 22.48 2.30
N GLN A 51 -3.96 23.65 2.12
CA GLN A 51 -5.42 23.79 2.02
C GLN A 51 -6.03 23.10 0.79
N ASP A 52 -5.21 22.78 -0.20
CA ASP A 52 -5.62 22.11 -1.44
C ASP A 52 -5.22 20.63 -1.49
N SER A 53 -4.54 20.11 -0.47
CA SER A 53 -3.99 18.77 -0.44
C SER A 53 -5.04 17.67 -0.65
N LEU A 54 -6.28 17.89 -0.21
CA LEU A 54 -7.40 16.99 -0.45
C LEU A 54 -7.68 16.75 -1.93
N LYS A 55 -7.34 17.71 -2.80
CA LYS A 55 -7.50 17.60 -4.25
C LYS A 55 -6.50 16.63 -4.90
N ASN A 56 -5.51 16.16 -4.15
CA ASN A 56 -4.64 15.07 -4.54
C ASN A 56 -5.37 13.72 -4.64
N LEU A 57 -6.49 13.57 -3.94
CA LEU A 57 -7.35 12.40 -4.05
C LEU A 57 -8.37 12.56 -5.20
N PHE A 58 -8.74 11.44 -5.82
CA PHE A 58 -9.83 11.36 -6.78
C PHE A 58 -11.13 11.91 -6.18
N SER A 59 -11.76 12.87 -6.84
CA SER A 59 -12.88 13.64 -6.26
C SER A 59 -13.97 12.78 -5.61
N PRO A 60 -14.46 11.68 -6.24
CA PRO A 60 -15.53 10.86 -5.66
C PRO A 60 -15.17 10.12 -4.38
N ILE A 61 -13.88 9.97 -4.04
CA ILE A 61 -13.48 9.23 -2.83
C ILE A 61 -13.04 10.13 -1.67
N ARG A 62 -12.85 11.42 -1.88
CA ARG A 62 -12.20 12.33 -0.92
C ARG A 62 -12.78 12.25 0.48
N GLN A 63 -14.09 12.46 0.60
CA GLN A 63 -14.73 12.52 1.90
C GLN A 63 -14.70 11.16 2.61
N GLU A 64 -14.90 10.09 1.83
CA GLU A 64 -14.93 8.74 2.39
C GLU A 64 -13.53 8.29 2.82
N VAL A 65 -12.47 8.64 2.08
CA VAL A 65 -11.08 8.40 2.50
C VAL A 65 -10.76 9.14 3.79
N MET A 66 -11.15 10.42 3.89
CA MET A 66 -10.92 11.21 5.12
C MET A 66 -11.59 10.57 6.33
N SER A 67 -12.87 10.21 6.21
CA SER A 67 -13.59 9.52 7.29
C SER A 67 -12.98 8.17 7.66
N TYR A 68 -12.52 7.41 6.67
CA TYR A 68 -11.86 6.12 6.87
C TYR A 68 -10.53 6.27 7.62
N PHE A 69 -9.69 7.24 7.24
CA PHE A 69 -8.40 7.48 7.90
C PHE A 69 -8.58 7.97 9.33
N GLU A 70 -9.58 8.82 9.57
CA GLU A 70 -9.93 9.31 10.91
C GLU A 70 -10.49 8.17 11.79
N GLU A 71 -11.44 7.38 11.28
CA GLU A 71 -12.09 6.28 12.03
C GLU A 71 -11.09 5.23 12.50
N TYR A 72 -10.11 4.90 11.65
CA TYR A 72 -9.12 3.86 11.94
C TYR A 72 -7.78 4.40 12.42
N ASP A 73 -7.68 5.70 12.75
CA ASP A 73 -6.44 6.39 13.17
C ASP A 73 -5.24 6.08 12.25
N ILE A 74 -5.45 6.16 10.93
CA ILE A 74 -4.41 5.88 9.94
C ILE A 74 -3.56 7.13 9.72
N ALA A 75 -2.24 6.96 9.73
CA ALA A 75 -1.33 8.06 9.49
C ALA A 75 -1.28 8.43 7.99
N TRP A 76 -1.34 9.72 7.70
CA TRP A 76 -0.94 10.23 6.40
C TRP A 76 0.58 10.29 6.29
N TRP A 77 1.11 9.86 5.16
CA TRP A 77 2.56 9.95 4.89
C TRP A 77 2.92 11.38 4.46
N ARG A 78 3.32 12.16 5.42
CA ARG A 78 3.66 13.59 5.28
C ARG A 78 4.98 13.87 5.99
N GLU A 79 5.66 14.97 5.57
CA GLU A 79 6.87 15.45 6.24
C GLU A 79 6.55 16.33 7.48
N ASP A 80 5.30 16.75 7.64
CA ASP A 80 4.80 17.44 8.83
C ASP A 80 3.92 16.50 9.68
N ASP A 81 3.68 16.88 10.94
CA ASP A 81 2.87 16.09 11.88
C ASP A 81 1.35 16.31 11.73
N ASP A 82 0.90 16.92 10.61
CA ASP A 82 -0.52 17.12 10.38
C ASP A 82 -1.22 15.77 10.09
N ARG A 83 -2.10 15.40 11.01
CA ARG A 83 -2.83 14.13 10.98
C ARG A 83 -4.16 14.20 10.25
N TYR A 84 -4.62 15.40 9.93
CA TYR A 84 -5.98 15.63 9.46
C TYR A 84 -6.09 15.74 7.94
N PHE A 85 -4.99 15.89 7.23
CA PHE A 85 -5.02 16.10 5.79
C PHE A 85 -4.06 15.18 5.05
N PRO A 86 -4.44 14.72 3.83
CA PRO A 86 -3.53 13.98 2.96
C PRO A 86 -2.35 14.85 2.54
N THR A 87 -1.29 14.21 2.09
CA THR A 87 -0.15 14.93 1.52
C THR A 87 -0.52 15.65 0.22
N GLY A 88 0.00 16.86 0.02
CA GLY A 88 -0.06 17.58 -1.24
C GLY A 88 0.93 17.06 -2.30
N ASN A 89 1.82 16.13 -1.96
CA ASN A 89 2.80 15.57 -2.88
C ASN A 89 2.12 14.70 -3.96
N LEU A 90 2.16 15.17 -5.20
CA LEU A 90 1.54 14.47 -6.34
C LEU A 90 2.22 13.14 -6.69
N LEU A 91 3.40 12.89 -6.12
CA LEU A 91 4.20 11.68 -6.31
C LEU A 91 4.07 10.68 -5.14
N SER A 92 3.15 10.89 -4.21
CA SER A 92 2.92 10.00 -3.07
C SER A 92 2.38 8.64 -3.49
N SER A 93 3.05 7.53 -3.10
CA SER A 93 2.58 6.16 -3.32
C SER A 93 1.30 5.86 -2.54
N GLN A 94 1.17 6.35 -1.30
CA GLN A 94 -0.05 6.21 -0.52
C GLN A 94 -1.27 6.80 -1.25
N ILE A 95 -1.14 8.04 -1.78
CA ILE A 95 -2.21 8.67 -2.57
C ILE A 95 -2.44 7.91 -3.89
N HIS A 96 -1.38 7.44 -4.52
CA HIS A 96 -1.47 6.65 -5.75
C HIS A 96 -2.25 5.34 -5.51
N CYS A 97 -1.94 4.60 -4.45
CA CYS A 97 -2.67 3.41 -4.03
C CYS A 97 -4.15 3.70 -3.76
N LEU A 98 -4.46 4.73 -2.95
CA LEU A 98 -5.83 5.14 -2.63
C LEU A 98 -6.62 5.52 -3.89
N ASN A 99 -6.04 6.29 -4.79
CA ASN A 99 -6.69 6.70 -6.03
C ASN A 99 -7.03 5.50 -6.93
N HIS A 100 -6.26 4.42 -6.89
CA HIS A 100 -6.52 3.21 -7.68
C HIS A 100 -7.54 2.28 -7.03
N LEU A 101 -7.45 2.04 -5.73
CA LEU A 101 -8.14 0.93 -5.08
C LEU A 101 -9.34 1.36 -4.21
N PHE A 102 -9.35 2.59 -3.68
CA PHE A 102 -10.33 2.96 -2.67
C PHE A 102 -11.78 2.92 -3.18
N ARG A 103 -12.00 3.32 -4.44
CA ARG A 103 -13.34 3.35 -5.07
C ARG A 103 -13.99 1.97 -5.16
N ILE A 104 -13.19 0.92 -5.31
CA ILE A 104 -13.68 -0.47 -5.51
C ILE A 104 -13.79 -1.27 -4.21
N ARG A 105 -13.24 -0.77 -3.09
CA ARG A 105 -13.04 -1.56 -1.87
C ARG A 105 -14.30 -2.21 -1.28
N LYS A 106 -15.49 -1.65 -1.55
CA LYS A 106 -16.79 -2.16 -1.08
C LYS A 106 -17.51 -3.05 -2.09
N ASP A 107 -16.91 -3.29 -3.25
CA ASP A 107 -17.46 -4.12 -4.31
C ASP A 107 -16.71 -5.46 -4.40
N PRO A 108 -17.26 -6.57 -3.87
CA PRO A 108 -16.57 -7.85 -3.88
C PRO A 108 -16.33 -8.40 -5.28
N GLU A 109 -17.17 -8.09 -6.26
CA GLU A 109 -17.00 -8.55 -7.64
C GLU A 109 -15.85 -7.83 -8.33
N ALA A 110 -15.75 -6.51 -8.13
CA ALA A 110 -14.64 -5.72 -8.64
C ALA A 110 -13.31 -6.15 -8.01
N VAL A 111 -13.28 -6.30 -6.68
CA VAL A 111 -12.07 -6.75 -5.97
C VAL A 111 -11.70 -8.18 -6.39
N LEU A 112 -12.67 -9.09 -6.49
CA LEU A 112 -12.42 -10.45 -6.97
C LEU A 112 -11.84 -10.44 -8.39
N SER A 113 -12.37 -9.61 -9.29
CA SER A 113 -11.93 -9.57 -10.69
C SER A 113 -10.47 -9.18 -10.82
N ILE A 114 -10.01 -8.16 -10.10
CA ILE A 114 -8.62 -7.72 -10.14
C ILE A 114 -7.67 -8.73 -9.48
N ILE A 115 -8.07 -9.35 -8.38
CA ILE A 115 -7.24 -10.36 -7.71
C ILE A 115 -7.17 -11.65 -8.52
N LYS A 116 -8.30 -12.12 -9.07
CA LYS A 116 -8.35 -13.35 -9.86
C LYS A 116 -7.54 -13.24 -11.16
N ALA A 117 -7.41 -12.07 -11.74
CA ALA A 117 -6.54 -11.85 -12.89
C ALA A 117 -5.07 -12.17 -12.58
N GLN A 118 -4.63 -11.93 -11.34
CA GLN A 118 -3.29 -12.21 -10.86
C GLN A 118 -3.16 -13.62 -10.27
N CYS A 119 -4.22 -14.14 -9.65
CA CYS A 119 -4.24 -15.39 -8.90
C CYS A 119 -5.49 -16.20 -9.28
N LYS A 120 -5.40 -16.99 -10.33
CA LYS A 120 -6.55 -17.73 -10.94
C LYS A 120 -7.30 -18.63 -9.96
N ASP A 121 -6.60 -19.14 -8.95
CA ASP A 121 -7.17 -20.03 -7.94
C ASP A 121 -8.03 -19.32 -6.90
N ILE A 122 -8.01 -17.99 -6.84
CA ILE A 122 -8.89 -17.22 -5.95
C ILE A 122 -10.29 -17.20 -6.55
N VAL A 123 -11.26 -17.63 -5.75
CA VAL A 123 -12.67 -17.74 -6.17
C VAL A 123 -13.61 -16.84 -5.40
N LYS A 124 -13.14 -16.29 -4.27
CA LYS A 124 -13.96 -15.39 -3.45
C LYS A 124 -13.08 -14.43 -2.66
N VAL A 125 -13.51 -13.18 -2.54
CA VAL A 125 -12.98 -12.23 -1.55
C VAL A 125 -13.89 -12.22 -0.33
N LEU A 126 -13.29 -12.06 0.83
CA LEU A 126 -13.96 -12.07 2.13
C LEU A 126 -13.92 -10.64 2.72
N PRO A 127 -14.87 -10.28 3.58
CA PRO A 127 -14.79 -9.03 4.32
C PRO A 127 -13.46 -8.90 5.05
N SER A 128 -12.89 -7.70 5.03
CA SER A 128 -11.67 -7.39 5.75
C SER A 128 -11.78 -7.79 7.22
N PRO A 129 -10.77 -8.43 7.79
CA PRO A 129 -10.82 -8.80 9.20
C PRO A 129 -10.69 -7.60 10.16
N ILE A 130 -10.18 -6.45 9.69
CA ILE A 130 -9.96 -5.26 10.54
C ILE A 130 -10.97 -4.13 10.28
N ASP A 131 -11.55 -4.05 9.06
CA ASP A 131 -12.45 -2.96 8.65
C ASP A 131 -13.90 -3.49 8.43
N TRP A 132 -14.28 -4.54 9.13
CA TRP A 132 -15.55 -5.24 8.93
C TRP A 132 -16.79 -4.51 9.46
N HIS A 133 -16.64 -3.36 10.08
CA HIS A 133 -17.73 -2.59 10.70
C HIS A 133 -17.88 -1.17 10.14
N GLU A 134 -17.48 -0.95 8.89
CA GLU A 134 -17.85 0.30 8.23
C GLU A 134 -19.37 0.46 8.16
N TYR A 135 -19.83 1.67 8.37
CA TYR A 135 -21.23 2.02 8.31
C TYR A 135 -21.48 3.10 7.25
N VAL A 136 -22.60 3.00 6.57
CA VAL A 136 -23.15 4.08 5.76
C VAL A 136 -24.51 4.45 6.32
N PHE A 137 -24.92 5.68 6.11
CA PHE A 137 -26.27 6.12 6.39
C PHE A 137 -27.05 6.16 5.08
N GLU A 138 -28.05 5.30 4.96
CA GLU A 138 -29.04 5.31 3.87
C GLU A 138 -30.40 5.52 4.49
N ASP A 139 -31.15 6.52 4.01
CA ASP A 139 -32.50 6.86 4.52
C ASP A 139 -32.56 7.01 6.07
N ASP A 140 -31.59 7.73 6.64
CA ASP A 140 -31.43 7.91 8.09
C ASP A 140 -31.18 6.61 8.89
N GLN A 141 -30.96 5.49 8.21
CA GLN A 141 -30.62 4.23 8.85
C GLN A 141 -29.13 3.93 8.73
N LYS A 142 -28.54 3.56 9.86
CA LYS A 142 -27.14 3.11 9.93
C LYS A 142 -27.05 1.70 9.39
N LYS A 143 -26.52 1.54 8.17
CA LYS A 143 -26.34 0.25 7.51
C LYS A 143 -24.88 -0.16 7.54
N LYS A 144 -24.63 -1.38 8.01
CA LYS A 144 -23.30 -1.96 8.00
C LYS A 144 -22.94 -2.38 6.58
N ILE A 145 -21.74 -1.97 6.11
CA ILE A 145 -21.18 -2.36 4.83
C ILE A 145 -19.85 -3.05 5.08
N ASN A 146 -19.60 -4.13 4.35
CA ASN A 146 -18.33 -4.81 4.36
C ASN A 146 -17.35 -4.08 3.42
N SER A 147 -16.12 -3.91 3.90
CA SER A 147 -14.97 -3.59 3.06
C SER A 147 -14.22 -4.87 2.69
N TYR A 148 -13.72 -4.96 1.47
CA TYR A 148 -12.95 -6.10 0.96
C TYR A 148 -11.50 -5.73 0.69
N ILE A 149 -11.15 -4.45 0.79
CA ILE A 149 -9.77 -3.95 0.80
C ILE A 149 -9.60 -3.09 2.05
N SER A 150 -8.60 -3.39 2.86
CA SER A 150 -8.12 -2.51 3.94
C SER A 150 -6.89 -1.76 3.48
N PHE A 151 -6.72 -0.51 3.93
CA PHE A 151 -5.54 0.30 3.63
C PHE A 151 -4.67 0.45 4.86
N GLU A 152 -3.34 0.55 4.64
CA GLU A 152 -2.35 0.59 5.72
C GLU A 152 -2.60 -0.55 6.73
N PHE A 153 -2.80 -1.76 6.19
CA PHE A 153 -3.15 -2.90 7.01
C PHE A 153 -2.04 -3.22 8.01
N ALA A 154 -2.38 -3.16 9.28
CA ALA A 154 -1.56 -3.62 10.39
C ALA A 154 -2.44 -4.23 11.45
N LEU A 155 -1.91 -5.12 12.27
CA LEU A 155 -2.63 -5.69 13.40
C LEU A 155 -2.10 -5.10 14.70
N ASP A 156 -3.02 -4.61 15.52
CA ASP A 156 -2.71 -4.19 16.89
C ASP A 156 -2.44 -5.42 17.78
N ASN A 157 -1.37 -6.11 17.43
CA ASN A 157 -0.86 -7.24 18.18
C ASN A 157 0.69 -7.18 18.21
N PRO A 158 1.27 -6.51 19.20
CA PRO A 158 2.71 -6.31 19.30
C PRO A 158 3.51 -7.62 19.40
N HIS A 159 2.86 -8.75 19.75
CA HIS A 159 3.53 -10.04 19.87
C HIS A 159 3.86 -10.68 18.51
N LEU A 160 3.16 -10.32 17.43
CA LEU A 160 3.40 -10.93 16.12
C LEU A 160 4.82 -10.66 15.61
N LEU A 161 5.25 -9.41 15.65
CA LEU A 161 6.58 -8.98 15.22
C LEU A 161 7.41 -8.34 16.35
N GLN A 162 6.93 -8.42 17.61
CA GLN A 162 7.54 -7.76 18.77
C GLN A 162 7.68 -6.23 18.60
N GLU A 163 6.80 -5.63 17.83
CA GLU A 163 6.70 -4.18 17.66
C GLU A 163 5.93 -3.57 18.84
N ARG A 164 6.41 -2.41 19.34
CA ARG A 164 5.91 -1.86 20.61
C ARG A 164 4.56 -1.15 20.50
N THR A 165 4.32 -0.52 19.38
CA THR A 165 3.10 0.23 19.09
C THR A 165 2.69 -0.07 17.65
N CYS A 166 1.40 -0.18 17.43
CA CYS A 166 0.88 -0.34 16.08
C CYS A 166 -0.07 0.81 15.80
N LYS A 167 0.42 1.76 15.02
CA LYS A 167 -0.41 2.75 14.34
C LYS A 167 -0.35 2.45 12.85
N ARG A 168 -1.51 2.25 12.23
CA ARG A 168 -1.59 1.96 10.80
C ARG A 168 -0.89 3.06 10.01
N GLY A 169 0.04 2.67 9.12
CA GLY A 169 0.87 3.59 8.34
C GLY A 169 2.03 4.26 9.10
N LYS A 170 2.25 3.94 10.40
CA LYS A 170 3.35 4.51 11.19
C LYS A 170 3.78 3.59 12.33
N ASP A 171 5.07 3.57 12.62
CA ASP A 171 5.69 2.92 13.79
C ASP A 171 5.53 1.39 13.89
N CYS A 172 4.90 0.73 12.93
CA CYS A 172 4.77 -0.71 12.83
C CYS A 172 4.86 -1.19 11.38
N THR A 173 4.93 -2.51 11.19
CA THR A 173 4.82 -3.12 9.87
C THR A 173 3.38 -3.02 9.41
N SER A 174 3.15 -2.30 8.31
CA SER A 174 1.89 -2.24 7.59
C SER A 174 2.08 -2.60 6.12
N VAL A 175 0.99 -2.87 5.41
CA VAL A 175 0.96 -3.02 3.96
C VAL A 175 -0.04 -2.01 3.38
N ASP A 176 0.30 -1.41 2.24
CA ASP A 176 -0.49 -0.32 1.66
C ASP A 176 -1.96 -0.68 1.45
N ALA A 177 -2.20 -1.91 0.94
CA ALA A 177 -3.55 -2.46 0.84
C ALA A 177 -3.55 -3.96 1.15
N PHE A 178 -4.70 -4.47 1.59
CA PHE A 178 -4.83 -5.88 1.99
C PHE A 178 -6.18 -6.43 1.58
N VAL A 179 -6.17 -7.64 1.01
CA VAL A 179 -7.38 -8.41 0.67
C VAL A 179 -7.34 -9.75 1.41
N TYR A 180 -8.50 -10.14 1.97
CA TYR A 180 -8.70 -11.47 2.53
C TYR A 180 -9.54 -12.29 1.56
N ALA A 181 -9.07 -13.48 1.19
CA ALA A 181 -9.67 -14.24 0.10
C ALA A 181 -9.81 -15.73 0.42
N GLU A 182 -10.54 -16.45 -0.44
CA GLU A 182 -10.66 -17.90 -0.41
C GLU A 182 -10.31 -18.46 -1.79
N ASN A 183 -9.51 -19.53 -1.81
CA ASN A 183 -9.14 -20.20 -3.04
C ASN A 183 -10.11 -21.37 -3.37
N ILE A 184 -9.92 -21.98 -4.53
CA ILE A 184 -10.74 -23.08 -5.05
C ILE A 184 -10.82 -24.30 -4.11
N ASN A 185 -9.84 -24.46 -3.22
CA ASN A 185 -9.80 -25.54 -2.23
C ASN A 185 -10.49 -25.17 -0.90
N GLY A 186 -11.11 -24.00 -0.81
CA GLY A 186 -11.71 -23.48 0.42
C GLY A 186 -10.70 -22.95 1.44
N ASN A 187 -9.43 -22.86 1.08
CA ASN A 187 -8.39 -22.29 1.93
C ASN A 187 -8.46 -20.77 1.93
N ARG A 188 -8.23 -20.19 3.11
CA ARG A 188 -8.20 -18.73 3.26
C ARG A 188 -6.81 -18.20 3.05
N ILE A 189 -6.69 -17.16 2.23
CA ILE A 189 -5.45 -16.60 1.73
C ILE A 189 -5.36 -15.12 2.15
N LEU A 190 -4.20 -14.73 2.70
CA LEU A 190 -3.85 -13.34 2.93
C LEU A 190 -3.24 -12.77 1.66
N ILE A 191 -3.68 -11.62 1.22
CA ILE A 191 -3.14 -10.95 0.03
C ILE A 191 -2.70 -9.55 0.43
N PRO A 192 -1.48 -9.41 1.00
CA PRO A 192 -0.85 -8.12 1.15
C PRO A 192 -0.53 -7.53 -0.23
N ILE A 193 -0.82 -6.24 -0.40
CA ILE A 193 -0.55 -5.47 -1.60
C ILE A 193 0.36 -4.33 -1.20
N GLU A 194 1.60 -4.42 -1.64
CA GLU A 194 2.57 -3.33 -1.48
C GLU A 194 2.58 -2.47 -2.73
N TRP A 195 2.56 -1.16 -2.55
CA TRP A 195 2.38 -0.21 -3.63
C TRP A 195 3.56 0.72 -3.78
N LYS A 196 4.25 0.64 -4.91
CA LYS A 196 5.38 1.51 -5.24
C LYS A 196 5.00 2.39 -6.43
N TYR A 197 5.36 3.67 -6.37
CA TYR A 197 5.11 4.62 -7.45
C TYR A 197 6.42 5.19 -7.98
N THR A 198 6.98 6.18 -7.30
CA THR A 198 8.21 6.86 -7.76
C THR A 198 9.41 6.63 -6.86
N GLU A 199 9.27 5.74 -5.88
CA GLU A 199 10.31 5.45 -4.93
C GLU A 199 11.56 4.90 -5.61
N SER A 200 12.69 5.39 -5.14
CA SER A 200 14.02 4.84 -5.41
C SER A 200 14.81 4.87 -4.11
N TYR A 201 15.55 3.81 -3.83
CA TYR A 201 16.21 3.62 -2.56
C TYR A 201 17.72 3.60 -2.74
N GLU A 202 18.43 4.37 -1.92
CA GLU A 202 19.89 4.28 -1.81
C GLU A 202 20.25 3.34 -0.66
N ARG A 203 21.30 2.56 -0.87
CA ARG A 203 21.90 1.76 0.19
C ARG A 203 22.81 2.67 1.00
N ASP A 204 22.30 3.23 2.06
CA ASP A 204 23.02 4.09 2.98
C ASP A 204 23.43 3.33 4.27
N ASP A 205 24.16 4.00 5.16
CA ASP A 205 24.66 3.44 6.41
C ASP A 205 23.58 3.24 7.51
N GLU A 206 22.28 3.30 7.19
CA GLU A 206 21.19 3.01 8.13
C GLU A 206 21.22 1.57 8.68
N TYR A 207 22.03 0.70 8.10
CA TYR A 207 22.31 -0.65 8.57
C TYR A 207 22.52 -0.72 10.09
N LYS A 208 23.39 0.15 10.65
CA LYS A 208 23.72 0.14 12.08
C LYS A 208 22.55 0.54 12.97
N ALA A 209 21.70 1.44 12.51
CA ALA A 209 20.50 1.89 13.25
C ALA A 209 19.45 0.77 13.30
N LYS A 210 19.29 -0.01 12.23
CA LYS A 210 18.33 -1.10 12.12
C LYS A 210 18.80 -2.39 12.83
N ASP A 211 20.11 -2.61 13.02
CA ASP A 211 20.67 -3.89 13.53
C ASP A 211 20.10 -4.29 14.89
N TYR A 212 20.00 -3.35 15.84
CA TYR A 212 19.41 -3.64 17.14
C TYR A 212 17.94 -4.11 17.03
N VAL A 213 17.16 -3.46 16.17
CA VAL A 213 15.75 -3.79 15.95
C VAL A 213 15.61 -5.16 15.31
N VAL A 214 16.42 -5.42 14.28
CA VAL A 214 16.44 -6.68 13.52
C VAL A 214 16.82 -7.85 14.43
N ASN A 215 17.91 -7.73 15.17
CA ASN A 215 18.36 -8.78 16.09
C ASN A 215 17.34 -9.09 17.17
N LYS A 216 16.62 -8.06 17.65
CA LYS A 216 15.61 -8.21 18.71
C LYS A 216 14.29 -8.79 18.23
N ARG A 217 13.87 -8.47 16.99
CA ARG A 217 12.47 -8.70 16.52
C ARG A 217 12.38 -9.72 15.41
N TYR A 218 13.22 -9.61 14.38
CA TYR A 218 12.97 -10.28 13.11
C TYR A 218 13.88 -11.48 12.84
N LYS A 219 15.08 -11.49 13.37
CA LYS A 219 16.11 -12.49 13.04
C LYS A 219 15.69 -13.91 13.41
N ASP A 220 15.12 -14.08 14.60
CA ASP A 220 14.62 -15.39 15.05
C ASP A 220 13.42 -15.84 14.23
N LEU A 221 12.49 -14.92 13.91
CA LEU A 221 11.32 -15.20 13.09
C LEU A 221 11.73 -15.63 11.68
N ALA A 222 12.67 -14.92 11.07
CA ALA A 222 13.18 -15.24 9.73
C ALA A 222 13.95 -16.58 9.66
N SER A 223 14.42 -17.08 10.80
CA SER A 223 15.17 -18.34 10.89
C SER A 223 14.29 -19.55 11.16
N ARG A 224 13.00 -19.38 11.40
CA ARG A 224 12.07 -20.49 11.65
C ARG A 224 11.86 -21.32 10.40
N ASP A 225 11.61 -22.63 10.57
CA ASP A 225 11.46 -23.57 9.45
C ASP A 225 10.32 -23.18 8.50
N TYR A 226 9.24 -22.62 9.02
CA TYR A 226 8.10 -22.17 8.22
C TYR A 226 8.33 -20.82 7.51
N SER A 227 9.35 -20.05 7.89
CA SER A 227 9.62 -18.78 7.23
C SER A 227 10.17 -18.96 5.82
N ASN A 228 9.66 -18.20 4.88
CA ASN A 228 10.12 -18.17 3.50
C ASN A 228 11.38 -17.32 3.30
N LEU A 229 11.82 -16.54 4.29
CA LEU A 229 13.00 -15.67 4.17
C LEU A 229 14.33 -16.45 4.21
N ASN A 230 14.37 -17.67 4.74
CA ASN A 230 15.60 -18.44 4.88
C ASN A 230 16.67 -17.71 5.72
N GLY A 231 16.28 -17.15 6.88
CA GLY A 231 17.10 -16.31 7.74
C GLY A 231 17.12 -14.84 7.29
N TRP A 232 17.54 -13.98 8.20
CA TRP A 232 17.69 -12.56 7.88
C TRP A 232 18.99 -12.32 7.09
N LYS A 233 18.87 -11.79 5.88
CA LYS A 233 20.01 -11.50 5.00
C LYS A 233 20.50 -10.07 5.19
N ASN A 234 21.75 -9.79 4.85
CA ASN A 234 22.30 -8.44 4.93
C ASN A 234 21.51 -7.46 4.03
N GLU A 235 21.07 -7.92 2.88
CA GLU A 235 20.29 -7.13 1.93
C GLU A 235 18.94 -6.67 2.51
N PHE A 236 18.39 -7.38 3.50
CA PHE A 236 17.14 -7.01 4.16
C PHE A 236 17.29 -5.85 5.17
N TYR A 237 18.43 -5.20 5.26
CA TYR A 237 18.59 -3.98 6.04
C TYR A 237 18.24 -2.72 5.26
N TRP A 238 18.15 -2.79 3.93
CA TRP A 238 17.86 -1.66 3.06
C TRP A 238 16.47 -1.76 2.45
N ASP A 239 15.80 -0.62 2.38
CA ASP A 239 14.54 -0.53 1.68
C ASP A 239 14.76 -0.65 0.15
N PRO A 240 13.81 -1.25 -0.57
CA PRO A 240 12.52 -1.78 -0.10
C PRO A 240 12.60 -3.22 0.44
N LEU A 241 13.76 -3.88 0.42
CA LEU A 241 13.88 -5.28 0.84
C LEU A 241 13.57 -5.46 2.33
N TYR A 242 13.92 -4.46 3.16
CA TYR A 242 13.57 -4.43 4.58
C TYR A 242 12.05 -4.48 4.81
N GLU A 243 11.34 -3.67 4.04
CA GLU A 243 9.88 -3.60 4.09
C GLU A 243 9.25 -4.92 3.62
N PHE A 244 9.66 -5.46 2.46
CA PHE A 244 9.17 -6.74 1.94
C PHE A 244 9.42 -7.91 2.90
N ALA A 245 10.59 -7.93 3.55
CA ALA A 245 10.92 -8.96 4.54
C ALA A 245 10.02 -8.88 5.77
N ARG A 246 9.78 -7.68 6.31
CA ARG A 246 8.88 -7.47 7.45
C ARG A 246 7.44 -7.85 7.14
N GLN A 247 6.94 -7.48 5.97
CA GLN A 247 5.59 -7.82 5.51
C GLN A 247 5.46 -9.34 5.31
N THR A 248 6.48 -10.00 4.76
CA THR A 248 6.54 -11.46 4.67
C THR A 248 6.40 -12.09 6.05
N LEU A 249 7.21 -11.65 7.03
CA LEU A 249 7.13 -12.14 8.41
C LEU A 249 5.77 -11.87 9.04
N LEU A 250 5.17 -10.70 8.80
CA LEU A 250 3.83 -10.38 9.30
C LEU A 250 2.79 -11.40 8.82
N MET A 251 2.76 -11.70 7.53
CA MET A 251 1.84 -12.69 6.97
C MET A 251 2.07 -14.08 7.56
N GLU A 252 3.33 -14.50 7.69
CA GLU A 252 3.69 -15.79 8.26
C GLU A 252 3.28 -15.89 9.74
N GLN A 253 3.48 -14.82 10.52
CA GLN A 253 3.05 -14.80 11.92
C GLN A 253 1.52 -14.83 12.04
N ILE A 254 0.77 -14.14 11.18
CA ILE A 254 -0.70 -14.21 11.16
C ILE A 254 -1.17 -15.63 10.89
N ILE A 255 -0.56 -16.33 9.94
CA ILE A 255 -0.92 -17.71 9.61
C ILE A 255 -0.59 -18.67 10.77
N HIS A 256 0.54 -18.49 11.40
CA HIS A 256 1.02 -19.37 12.46
C HIS A 256 0.31 -19.13 13.79
N GLU A 257 0.24 -17.88 14.23
CA GLU A 257 -0.32 -17.50 15.54
C GLU A 257 -1.85 -17.35 15.54
N LYS A 258 -2.47 -17.22 14.36
CA LYS A 258 -3.94 -17.07 14.18
C LYS A 258 -4.53 -15.99 15.11
N PRO A 259 -4.01 -14.76 15.09
CA PRO A 259 -4.43 -13.72 15.98
C PRO A 259 -5.92 -13.46 15.86
N LYS A 260 -6.54 -13.06 16.97
CA LYS A 260 -7.90 -12.55 16.93
C LYS A 260 -7.90 -11.12 16.42
N CYS A 261 -8.80 -10.83 15.52
CA CYS A 261 -9.14 -9.49 15.12
C CYS A 261 -10.60 -9.25 15.51
N GLY A 262 -10.82 -8.36 16.46
CA GLY A 262 -12.12 -8.27 17.12
C GLY A 262 -12.50 -9.59 17.80
N ALA A 263 -13.69 -10.13 17.50
CA ALA A 263 -14.19 -11.37 18.12
C ALA A 263 -13.71 -12.66 17.42
N PHE A 264 -13.11 -12.57 16.23
CA PHE A 264 -12.82 -13.72 15.38
C PHE A 264 -11.32 -13.88 15.08
N PRO A 265 -10.80 -15.13 15.10
CA PRO A 265 -9.44 -15.40 14.64
C PRO A 265 -9.33 -15.28 13.14
N ILE A 266 -8.20 -14.75 12.65
CA ILE A 266 -7.86 -14.81 11.23
C ILE A 266 -7.42 -16.24 10.91
N LYS A 267 -8.22 -16.96 10.11
CA LYS A 267 -8.01 -18.38 9.79
C LYS A 267 -7.37 -18.55 8.41
N ALA A 268 -6.25 -17.90 8.16
CA ALA A 268 -5.51 -18.08 6.91
C ALA A 268 -4.57 -19.27 6.98
N THR A 269 -4.31 -19.89 5.84
CA THR A 269 -3.38 -21.02 5.68
C THR A 269 -2.22 -20.70 4.74
N ASP A 270 -2.34 -19.63 3.95
CA ASP A 270 -1.31 -19.21 3.01
C ASP A 270 -1.44 -17.69 2.73
N TYR A 271 -0.45 -17.15 2.01
CA TYR A 271 -0.47 -15.76 1.56
C TYR A 271 0.08 -15.63 0.13
N ILE A 272 -0.31 -14.54 -0.55
CA ILE A 272 0.21 -14.14 -1.85
C ILE A 272 0.54 -12.65 -1.76
N HIS A 273 1.82 -12.31 -1.87
CA HIS A 273 2.29 -10.93 -1.80
C HIS A 273 2.27 -10.31 -3.19
N ILE A 274 1.38 -9.35 -3.41
CA ILE A 274 1.30 -8.60 -4.66
C ILE A 274 2.09 -7.30 -4.49
N ILE A 275 3.08 -7.09 -5.35
CA ILE A 275 3.85 -5.85 -5.40
C ILE A 275 3.41 -5.09 -6.65
N VAL A 276 2.69 -3.99 -6.44
CA VAL A 276 2.23 -3.13 -7.52
C VAL A 276 3.27 -2.06 -7.77
N ARG A 277 3.72 -1.97 -9.01
CA ARG A 277 4.73 -1.01 -9.41
C ARG A 277 4.59 -0.67 -10.91
N PRO A 278 4.83 0.59 -11.33
CA PRO A 278 4.85 0.92 -12.76
C PRO A 278 5.97 0.18 -13.50
N ASP A 279 5.69 -0.30 -14.70
CA ASP A 279 6.66 -1.03 -15.54
C ASP A 279 7.88 -0.19 -15.95
N GLU A 280 7.74 1.13 -15.93
CA GLU A 280 8.82 2.06 -16.22
C GLU A 280 9.75 2.31 -15.03
N ASN A 281 9.35 1.99 -13.80
CA ASN A 281 10.21 2.13 -12.62
C ASN A 281 11.19 0.95 -12.51
N LYS A 282 12.29 1.03 -13.27
CA LYS A 282 13.28 -0.05 -13.40
C LYS A 282 14.03 -0.36 -12.10
N GLU A 283 14.24 0.65 -11.25
CA GLU A 283 14.96 0.47 -9.99
C GLU A 283 14.20 -0.48 -9.06
N ILE A 284 12.89 -0.29 -8.88
CA ILE A 284 12.05 -1.18 -8.08
C ILE A 284 11.99 -2.61 -8.65
N ILE A 285 12.03 -2.76 -9.96
CA ILE A 285 12.06 -4.09 -10.61
C ILE A 285 13.30 -4.87 -10.18
N ASP A 286 14.46 -4.22 -10.19
CA ASP A 286 15.71 -4.86 -9.79
C ASP A 286 15.71 -5.22 -8.30
N ASP A 287 15.17 -4.36 -7.44
CA ASP A 287 15.03 -4.64 -6.01
C ASP A 287 14.09 -5.84 -5.74
N ILE A 288 12.93 -5.92 -6.42
CA ILE A 288 12.02 -7.05 -6.29
C ILE A 288 12.67 -8.35 -6.78
N LYS A 289 13.41 -8.29 -7.88
CA LYS A 289 14.16 -9.45 -8.38
C LYS A 289 15.18 -9.92 -7.35
N GLN A 290 15.94 -8.99 -6.75
CA GLN A 290 16.88 -9.31 -5.69
C GLN A 290 16.18 -9.95 -4.49
N PHE A 291 15.04 -9.40 -4.05
CA PHE A 291 14.25 -9.98 -2.97
C PHE A 291 13.83 -11.42 -3.28
N LYS A 292 13.31 -11.66 -4.49
CA LYS A 292 12.92 -13.02 -4.95
C LYS A 292 14.10 -14.01 -4.95
N ASP A 293 15.30 -13.54 -5.22
CA ASP A 293 16.50 -14.41 -5.24
C ASP A 293 17.01 -14.75 -3.83
N LEU A 294 16.65 -13.97 -2.83
CA LEU A 294 17.05 -14.15 -1.43
C LEU A 294 16.09 -15.00 -0.60
N VAL A 295 14.84 -15.16 -1.04
CA VAL A 295 13.85 -15.97 -0.34
C VAL A 295 13.87 -17.43 -0.80
N LYS A 296 13.27 -18.34 0.00
CA LYS A 296 13.10 -19.73 -0.38
C LYS A 296 12.27 -19.88 -1.66
N ALA A 297 12.42 -20.99 -2.38
CA ALA A 297 11.67 -21.26 -3.62
C ALA A 297 10.14 -21.14 -3.46
N GLU A 298 9.59 -21.59 -2.33
CA GLU A 298 8.17 -21.45 -2.04
C GLU A 298 7.77 -19.98 -1.78
N GLY A 299 8.62 -19.22 -1.11
CA GLY A 299 8.43 -17.77 -0.93
C GLY A 299 8.42 -17.02 -2.26
N LYS A 300 9.33 -17.38 -3.17
CA LYS A 300 9.41 -16.79 -4.52
C LYS A 300 8.11 -16.96 -5.31
N LYS A 301 7.44 -18.12 -5.21
CA LYS A 301 6.15 -18.40 -5.88
C LYS A 301 5.01 -17.52 -5.36
N ARG A 302 5.11 -17.02 -4.14
CA ARG A 302 4.11 -16.17 -3.50
C ARG A 302 4.20 -14.70 -3.87
N ILE A 303 5.28 -14.29 -4.55
CA ILE A 303 5.51 -12.89 -4.90
C ILE A 303 5.07 -12.66 -6.34
N ILE A 304 4.05 -11.84 -6.51
CA ILE A 304 3.51 -11.42 -7.80
C ILE A 304 3.83 -9.95 -8.01
N GLU A 305 4.35 -9.61 -9.18
CA GLU A 305 4.54 -8.23 -9.61
C GLU A 305 3.48 -7.88 -10.63
N VAL A 306 2.93 -6.67 -10.54
CA VAL A 306 1.94 -6.20 -11.50
C VAL A 306 2.02 -4.70 -11.69
N ASP A 307 1.82 -4.24 -12.92
CA ASP A 307 1.64 -2.81 -13.21
C ASP A 307 0.25 -2.33 -12.74
N PRO A 308 0.11 -1.10 -12.21
CA PRO A 308 -1.17 -0.55 -11.75
C PRO A 308 -2.28 -0.58 -12.81
N GLN A 309 -1.94 -0.32 -14.08
CA GLN A 309 -2.90 -0.34 -15.18
C GLN A 309 -3.31 -1.78 -15.52
N GLU A 310 -2.38 -2.73 -15.46
CA GLU A 310 -2.67 -4.15 -15.66
C GLU A 310 -3.55 -4.68 -14.53
N LEU A 311 -3.24 -4.35 -13.27
CA LEU A 311 -4.04 -4.76 -12.11
C LEU A 311 -5.52 -4.37 -12.26
N LEU A 312 -5.80 -3.16 -12.74
CA LEU A 312 -7.18 -2.66 -12.90
C LEU A 312 -7.79 -2.97 -14.27
N SER A 313 -7.07 -3.62 -15.18
CA SER A 313 -7.55 -3.94 -16.52
C SER A 313 -8.87 -4.74 -16.54
N PRO A 314 -9.17 -5.64 -15.56
CA PRO A 314 -10.45 -6.36 -15.52
C PRO A 314 -11.68 -5.47 -15.32
N LEU A 315 -11.49 -4.22 -14.88
CA LEU A 315 -12.58 -3.26 -14.70
C LEU A 315 -12.93 -2.51 -16.00
N ARG A 316 -12.13 -2.66 -17.06
CA ARG A 316 -12.39 -2.03 -18.36
C ARG A 316 -13.71 -2.53 -18.93
N GLY A 317 -14.51 -1.58 -19.45
CA GLY A 317 -15.84 -1.87 -19.96
C GLY A 317 -16.95 -1.94 -18.89
N ASN A 318 -16.62 -1.82 -17.60
CA ASN A 318 -17.61 -1.68 -16.55
C ASN A 318 -17.96 -0.19 -16.36
N GLU A 319 -19.17 0.21 -16.76
CA GLU A 319 -19.63 1.61 -16.69
C GLU A 319 -19.57 2.19 -15.26
N LYS A 320 -19.69 1.35 -14.22
CA LYS A 320 -19.60 1.77 -12.81
C LYS A 320 -18.25 2.40 -12.46
N TYR A 321 -17.18 2.03 -13.18
CA TYR A 321 -15.80 2.45 -12.92
C TYR A 321 -15.21 3.31 -14.04
N LYS A 322 -16.01 3.72 -15.01
CA LYS A 322 -15.56 4.52 -16.16
C LYS A 322 -14.94 5.85 -15.73
N ASP A 323 -15.52 6.52 -14.74
CA ASP A 323 -15.02 7.77 -14.16
C ASP A 323 -13.64 7.56 -13.52
N LEU A 324 -13.48 6.49 -12.75
CA LEU A 324 -12.20 6.10 -12.14
C LEU A 324 -11.14 5.83 -13.21
N LEU A 325 -11.45 4.97 -14.18
CA LEU A 325 -10.48 4.59 -15.22
C LEU A 325 -10.07 5.80 -16.06
N THR A 326 -11.01 6.67 -16.45
CA THR A 326 -10.72 7.91 -17.16
C THR A 326 -9.79 8.84 -16.36
N TYR A 327 -10.04 8.97 -15.04
CA TYR A 327 -9.17 9.74 -14.15
C TYR A 327 -7.76 9.14 -14.08
N LEU A 328 -7.64 7.82 -13.93
CA LEU A 328 -6.35 7.14 -13.85
C LEU A 328 -5.56 7.22 -15.16
N GLU A 329 -6.23 7.04 -16.31
CA GLU A 329 -5.65 7.22 -17.64
C GLU A 329 -5.11 8.64 -17.83
N THR A 330 -5.86 9.64 -17.41
CA THR A 330 -5.40 11.03 -17.53
C THR A 330 -4.23 11.33 -16.61
N ARG A 331 -4.28 10.84 -15.37
CA ARG A 331 -3.30 11.22 -14.35
C ARG A 331 -2.05 10.34 -14.32
N TYR A 332 -2.20 9.03 -14.42
CA TYR A 332 -1.13 8.09 -14.12
C TYR A 332 -0.75 7.19 -15.29
N TRP A 333 -1.71 6.78 -16.10
CA TRP A 333 -1.48 5.81 -17.15
C TRP A 333 -1.13 6.52 -18.48
N LYS A 334 -0.47 5.80 -19.36
CA LYS A 334 -0.16 6.26 -20.72
C LYS A 334 -1.22 5.79 -21.70
#